data_2b65930359bb117548c978b9e8d42248
#
_entry.id   2b65930359bb117548c978b9e8d42248
#
_cell.length_a   1.000
_cell.length_b   1.000
_cell.length_c   1.000
_cell.angle_alpha   90.00
_cell.angle_beta   90.00
_cell.angle_gamma   90.00
#
_symmetry.space_group_name_H-M   'P 1'
#
loop_
_entity.id
_entity.type
_entity.pdbx_description
1 polymer ?
#
loop_
_entity_poly.entity_id
_entity_poly.type
_entity_poly.pdbx_seq_one_letter_code
_entity_poly.pdbx_strand_id
1 'polypeptide(L)'
;MSDDKKQGLESAFRRKLLMGMAAIPALTMLPRPSFAEAPATSAINTTGLAVTDTEVTVGILHSATGTMAISETGSIESEKLAIAQINEAGGVLGRKIKIIQEDGASDWPTFAEKAKKLLVNDKVAAIMGCWTSASRKAVLPVVEQYNGMLYYPTFYEGLEQSKNVIYTGQEATQQILAGLNWINKEKGAKSFFFIGSDYIWPRTSNKIARKHVENHLTGCKVVGEEYYPLGNTQFNSVINKIKLTKPDVIFADVVGGSNVAFYKQLKAAGIDLSKQLLLTISVTEDEIDGIGGENIAGAYACMKYFQSLDNPNNKLFVPAFKKMWGEKTVIGDVTQAAYLGPWLWKLTAEKAGSFDVDKIAAASPGIEFKGAPEGYVRIHENHHLWSKTRVGRAKLDGQFELVFETTDLVEPDPFPKGYQ
;
A
#
# COMPACT_ATOMS: atom_id res chain seq x y z
N MET A 1 30.11 36.84 4.50
CA MET A 1 30.92 36.05 5.44
C MET A 1 30.50 34.61 5.25
N SER A 2 31.23 33.76 4.68
CA SER A 2 32.35 33.64 3.77
C SER A 2 32.73 32.17 3.77
N ASP A 3 33.02 31.67 2.61
CA ASP A 3 33.38 30.29 2.23
C ASP A 3 34.56 29.65 3.00
N ASP A 4 35.20 30.37 3.90
CA ASP A 4 36.40 29.90 4.64
C ASP A 4 36.14 28.88 5.76
N LYS A 5 34.90 28.67 6.18
CA LYS A 5 34.61 27.66 7.22
C LYS A 5 34.39 26.23 6.70
N LYS A 6 34.13 26.06 5.40
CA LYS A 6 33.98 24.71 4.82
C LYS A 6 35.32 24.05 4.47
N GLN A 7 36.32 24.81 4.10
CA GLN A 7 37.66 24.26 3.78
C GLN A 7 38.47 23.81 5.02
N GLY A 8 38.17 24.38 6.20
CA GLY A 8 38.85 24.03 7.46
C GLY A 8 38.49 22.66 8.03
N LEU A 9 37.25 22.15 7.75
CA LEU A 9 36.79 20.86 8.26
C LEU A 9 37.27 19.66 7.41
N GLU A 10 37.46 19.82 6.13
CA GLU A 10 37.99 18.76 5.25
C GLU A 10 39.49 18.51 5.46
N SER A 11 40.27 19.52 5.81
CA SER A 11 41.71 19.38 6.05
C SER A 11 42.04 18.70 7.39
N ALA A 12 41.17 18.85 8.40
CA ALA A 12 41.34 18.22 9.71
C ALA A 12 41.03 16.71 9.70
N PHE A 13 40.12 16.28 8.81
CA PHE A 13 39.74 14.87 8.66
C PHE A 13 40.83 14.07 7.91
N ARG A 14 41.51 14.69 6.94
CA ARG A 14 42.61 14.05 6.17
C ARG A 14 43.90 13.89 6.96
N ARG A 15 44.17 14.74 7.96
CA ARG A 15 45.39 14.65 8.79
C ARG A 15 45.37 13.59 9.87
N LYS A 16 44.20 13.10 10.30
CA LYS A 16 44.09 12.01 11.28
C LYS A 16 44.19 10.59 10.70
N LEU A 17 44.19 10.47 9.35
CA LEU A 17 44.28 9.15 8.68
C LEU A 17 45.71 8.71 8.36
N LEU A 18 46.74 9.52 8.66
CA LEU A 18 48.14 9.27 8.25
C LEU A 18 49.12 8.96 9.38
N MET A 19 48.65 8.79 10.61
CA MET A 19 49.53 8.37 11.72
C MET A 19 48.96 7.13 12.42
N GLY A 20 49.22 5.96 11.87
CA GLY A 20 48.83 4.67 12.43
C GLY A 20 49.28 3.47 11.62
N MET A 21 50.47 3.55 10.99
CA MET A 21 51.07 2.35 10.40
C MET A 21 52.11 1.77 11.34
N ALA A 22 51.72 0.79 12.13
CA ALA A 22 52.63 -0.12 12.80
C ALA A 22 52.11 -1.55 12.63
N ALA A 23 52.92 -2.35 11.91
CA ALA A 23 53.01 -3.82 11.89
C ALA A 23 51.69 -4.63 12.02
N ILE A 24 51.12 -5.05 10.90
CA ILE A 24 50.14 -6.13 10.85
C ILE A 24 50.86 -7.39 10.34
N PRO A 25 50.81 -8.53 11.11
CA PRO A 25 51.32 -9.80 10.60
C PRO A 25 50.45 -10.27 9.42
N ALA A 26 51.07 -10.96 8.46
CA ALA A 26 50.43 -11.50 7.26
C ALA A 26 49.15 -12.28 7.60
N LEU A 27 48.00 -11.64 7.39
CA LEU A 27 46.72 -12.31 7.43
C LEU A 27 46.55 -12.96 6.07
N THR A 28 46.44 -14.29 6.06
CA THR A 28 46.06 -15.14 4.94
C THR A 28 44.90 -14.51 4.16
N MET A 29 45.10 -14.29 2.86
CA MET A 29 44.05 -13.85 1.95
C MET A 29 42.88 -14.80 2.02
N LEU A 30 41.86 -14.46 2.78
CA LEU A 30 40.52 -15.03 2.56
C LEU A 30 40.11 -14.66 1.13
N PRO A 31 39.63 -15.61 0.31
CA PRO A 31 39.14 -15.29 -1.02
C PRO A 31 38.09 -14.19 -0.89
N ARG A 32 38.29 -13.06 -1.55
CA ARG A 32 37.24 -12.05 -1.72
C ARG A 32 36.04 -12.78 -2.32
N PRO A 33 34.82 -12.62 -1.78
CA PRO A 33 33.67 -13.16 -2.47
C PRO A 33 33.72 -12.61 -3.90
N SER A 34 33.86 -13.51 -4.88
CA SER A 34 33.71 -13.14 -6.28
C SER A 34 32.28 -12.63 -6.40
N PHE A 35 32.09 -11.33 -6.54
CA PHE A 35 30.83 -10.81 -7.04
C PHE A 35 30.67 -11.47 -8.42
N ALA A 36 29.69 -12.36 -8.56
CA ALA A 36 29.34 -12.90 -9.85
C ALA A 36 29.15 -11.71 -10.80
N GLU A 37 29.83 -11.74 -11.94
CA GLU A 37 29.72 -10.67 -12.93
C GLU A 37 28.23 -10.47 -13.27
N ALA A 38 27.76 -9.22 -13.27
CA ALA A 38 26.37 -8.94 -13.57
C ALA A 38 26.02 -9.49 -14.96
N PRO A 39 24.88 -10.17 -15.13
CA PRO A 39 24.53 -10.78 -16.42
C PRO A 39 24.44 -9.72 -17.53
N ALA A 40 24.83 -10.06 -18.75
CA ALA A 40 24.77 -9.17 -19.90
C ALA A 40 23.33 -8.63 -20.10
N THR A 41 23.18 -7.34 -20.42
CA THR A 41 21.87 -6.70 -20.61
C THR A 41 21.01 -7.42 -21.64
N SER A 42 21.58 -7.89 -22.74
CA SER A 42 20.86 -8.64 -23.78
C SER A 42 20.29 -9.99 -23.32
N ALA A 43 20.84 -10.57 -22.25
CA ALA A 43 20.34 -11.84 -21.69
C ALA A 43 19.13 -11.65 -20.77
N ILE A 44 19.05 -10.51 -20.10
CA ILE A 44 18.03 -10.21 -19.09
C ILE A 44 16.93 -9.24 -19.54
N ASN A 45 17.08 -8.64 -20.73
CA ASN A 45 16.13 -7.71 -21.34
C ASN A 45 16.05 -8.01 -22.85
N THR A 46 15.07 -8.85 -23.24
CA THR A 46 14.86 -9.25 -24.65
C THR A 46 13.71 -8.48 -25.30
N THR A 47 12.96 -7.69 -24.51
CA THR A 47 11.75 -6.97 -24.95
C THR A 47 11.98 -5.46 -25.14
N GLY A 48 13.21 -4.99 -24.97
CA GLY A 48 13.59 -3.60 -25.25
C GLY A 48 13.12 -2.60 -24.18
N LEU A 49 13.01 -3.02 -22.93
CA LEU A 49 12.76 -2.15 -21.78
C LEU A 49 13.93 -1.19 -21.55
N ALA A 50 13.71 -0.12 -20.79
CA ALA A 50 14.75 0.85 -20.42
C ALA A 50 15.73 0.26 -19.39
N VAL A 51 16.59 -0.63 -19.87
CA VAL A 51 17.63 -1.32 -19.09
C VAL A 51 18.98 -1.10 -19.78
N THR A 52 19.97 -0.71 -19.00
CA THR A 52 21.38 -0.60 -19.41
C THR A 52 22.24 -1.57 -18.61
N ASP A 53 23.56 -1.52 -18.78
CA ASP A 53 24.47 -2.34 -17.96
C ASP A 53 24.54 -1.89 -16.49
N THR A 54 24.06 -0.69 -16.18
CA THR A 54 24.16 -0.09 -14.84
C THR A 54 22.81 0.29 -14.21
N GLU A 55 21.78 0.47 -15.03
CA GLU A 55 20.47 0.97 -14.57
C GLU A 55 19.31 0.20 -15.18
N VAL A 56 18.20 0.13 -14.43
CA VAL A 56 16.87 -0.28 -14.90
C VAL A 56 15.86 0.77 -14.49
N THR A 57 14.97 1.17 -15.39
CA THR A 57 13.98 2.23 -15.13
C THR A 57 12.65 1.63 -14.71
N VAL A 58 12.06 2.16 -13.63
CA VAL A 58 10.70 1.86 -13.19
C VAL A 58 9.86 3.13 -13.11
N GLY A 59 8.54 2.99 -13.26
CA GLY A 59 7.58 4.07 -13.10
C GLY A 59 6.97 4.09 -11.70
N ILE A 60 6.73 5.28 -11.14
CA ILE A 60 5.86 5.51 -9.99
C ILE A 60 4.68 6.35 -10.48
N LEU A 61 3.46 5.83 -10.33
CA LEU A 61 2.24 6.46 -10.82
C LEU A 61 1.17 6.52 -9.74
N HIS A 62 1.09 7.64 -9.06
CA HIS A 62 0.12 7.96 -8.01
C HIS A 62 -0.41 9.38 -8.16
N SER A 63 -1.46 9.73 -7.42
CA SER A 63 -1.93 11.11 -7.31
C SER A 63 -1.06 11.88 -6.30
N ALA A 64 -0.12 12.68 -6.81
CA ALA A 64 0.61 13.65 -5.99
C ALA A 64 -0.24 14.92 -5.75
N THR A 65 -1.27 15.13 -6.55
CA THR A 65 -2.20 16.26 -6.47
C THR A 65 -3.66 15.80 -6.50
N GLY A 66 -4.60 16.71 -6.12
CA GLY A 66 -6.03 16.43 -6.13
C GLY A 66 -6.56 15.80 -4.83
N THR A 67 -7.80 15.30 -4.88
CA THR A 67 -8.54 14.81 -3.69
C THR A 67 -7.96 13.55 -3.06
N MET A 68 -7.19 12.77 -3.83
CA MET A 68 -6.57 11.52 -3.38
C MET A 68 -5.13 11.70 -2.87
N ALA A 69 -4.54 12.89 -3.01
CA ALA A 69 -3.15 13.12 -2.59
C ALA A 69 -2.90 12.78 -1.12
N ILE A 70 -3.86 13.02 -0.23
CA ILE A 70 -3.78 12.67 1.20
C ILE A 70 -3.54 11.16 1.43
N SER A 71 -4.09 10.31 0.57
CA SER A 71 -3.97 8.85 0.68
C SER A 71 -2.82 8.28 -0.16
N GLU A 72 -2.30 9.03 -1.15
CA GLU A 72 -1.33 8.50 -2.12
C GLU A 72 0.11 9.01 -1.91
N THR A 73 0.30 10.12 -1.20
CA THR A 73 1.66 10.68 -0.95
C THR A 73 2.55 9.68 -0.20
N GLY A 74 2.02 9.03 0.83
CA GLY A 74 2.76 8.02 1.59
C GLY A 74 3.21 6.83 0.73
N SER A 75 2.40 6.43 -0.26
CA SER A 75 2.76 5.36 -1.20
C SER A 75 3.97 5.74 -2.05
N ILE A 76 3.98 6.96 -2.62
CA ILE A 76 5.13 7.50 -3.38
C ILE A 76 6.40 7.49 -2.50
N GLU A 77 6.28 7.93 -1.27
CA GLU A 77 7.38 8.01 -0.31
C GLU A 77 7.92 6.62 0.03
N SER A 78 7.04 5.68 0.25
CA SER A 78 7.35 4.30 0.64
C SER A 78 8.04 3.52 -0.48
N GLU A 79 7.58 3.68 -1.71
CA GLU A 79 8.21 3.11 -2.91
C GLU A 79 9.61 3.67 -3.14
N LYS A 80 9.80 4.98 -2.95
CA LYS A 80 11.13 5.62 -3.02
C LYS A 80 12.07 5.12 -1.93
N LEU A 81 11.57 4.91 -0.71
CA LEU A 81 12.38 4.32 0.38
C LEU A 81 12.81 2.90 0.01
N ALA A 82 11.89 2.06 -0.45
CA ALA A 82 12.21 0.69 -0.89
C ALA A 82 13.27 0.69 -1.99
N ILE A 83 13.10 1.53 -3.01
CA ILE A 83 14.04 1.64 -4.13
C ILE A 83 15.42 2.15 -3.65
N ALA A 84 15.47 3.11 -2.74
CA ALA A 84 16.73 3.60 -2.18
C ALA A 84 17.48 2.48 -1.46
N GLN A 85 16.79 1.69 -0.63
CA GLN A 85 17.36 0.54 0.08
C GLN A 85 17.82 -0.57 -0.88
N ILE A 86 17.02 -0.88 -1.90
CA ILE A 86 17.39 -1.83 -2.95
C ILE A 86 18.66 -1.35 -3.68
N ASN A 87 18.72 -0.07 -4.01
CA ASN A 87 19.88 0.52 -4.66
C ASN A 87 21.13 0.50 -3.78
N GLU A 88 20.99 0.78 -2.50
CA GLU A 88 22.09 0.67 -1.53
C GLU A 88 22.61 -0.77 -1.44
N ALA A 89 21.71 -1.75 -1.47
CA ALA A 89 22.05 -3.18 -1.44
C ALA A 89 22.61 -3.74 -2.77
N GLY A 90 22.81 -2.92 -3.81
CA GLY A 90 23.40 -3.36 -5.09
C GLY A 90 22.43 -3.36 -6.28
N GLY A 91 21.17 -3.00 -6.07
CA GLY A 91 20.14 -2.93 -7.11
C GLY A 91 19.48 -4.27 -7.43
N VAL A 92 19.09 -4.46 -8.68
CA VAL A 92 18.43 -5.66 -9.20
C VAL A 92 19.25 -6.21 -10.37
N LEU A 93 19.65 -7.48 -10.30
CA LEU A 93 20.52 -8.10 -11.29
C LEU A 93 21.78 -7.23 -11.65
N GLY A 94 22.32 -6.52 -10.63
CA GLY A 94 23.47 -5.63 -10.79
C GLY A 94 23.15 -4.24 -11.34
N ARG A 95 21.89 -3.85 -11.49
CA ARG A 95 21.45 -2.53 -12.00
C ARG A 95 20.81 -1.73 -10.89
N LYS A 96 21.16 -0.45 -10.80
CA LYS A 96 20.44 0.51 -9.95
C LYS A 96 19.09 0.82 -10.56
N ILE A 97 18.07 0.95 -9.70
CA ILE A 97 16.74 1.36 -10.13
C ILE A 97 16.73 2.88 -10.32
N LYS A 98 16.36 3.31 -11.52
CA LYS A 98 16.04 4.70 -11.86
C LYS A 98 14.53 4.89 -11.83
N ILE A 99 14.06 5.99 -11.24
CA ILE A 99 12.63 6.28 -11.08
C ILE A 99 12.20 7.32 -12.12
N ILE A 100 11.07 7.08 -12.77
CA ILE A 100 10.27 8.11 -13.44
C ILE A 100 8.95 8.19 -12.68
N GLN A 101 8.70 9.37 -12.06
CA GLN A 101 7.45 9.60 -11.34
C GLN A 101 6.49 10.40 -12.22
N GLU A 102 5.22 9.95 -12.28
CA GLU A 102 4.12 10.64 -12.94
C GLU A 102 3.00 10.91 -11.92
N ASP A 103 2.34 12.07 -12.08
CA ASP A 103 1.19 12.45 -11.27
C ASP A 103 -0.12 12.08 -12.00
N GLY A 104 -0.92 11.23 -11.38
CA GLY A 104 -2.25 10.86 -11.86
C GLY A 104 -3.33 11.91 -11.55
N ALA A 105 -3.00 12.95 -10.77
CA ALA A 105 -3.80 14.13 -10.47
C ALA A 105 -5.23 13.83 -9.99
N SER A 106 -5.47 12.66 -9.37
CA SER A 106 -6.79 12.16 -8.95
C SER A 106 -7.81 12.06 -10.11
N ASP A 107 -7.32 11.89 -11.35
CA ASP A 107 -8.10 11.83 -12.57
C ASP A 107 -7.81 10.54 -13.35
N TRP A 108 -8.83 9.71 -13.53
CA TRP A 108 -8.66 8.36 -14.08
C TRP A 108 -8.14 8.32 -15.53
N PRO A 109 -8.63 9.19 -16.47
CA PRO A 109 -8.05 9.33 -17.80
C PRO A 109 -6.56 9.69 -17.76
N THR A 110 -6.17 10.61 -16.89
CA THR A 110 -4.77 11.00 -16.69
C THR A 110 -3.91 9.80 -16.25
N PHE A 111 -4.39 8.95 -15.35
CA PHE A 111 -3.68 7.71 -14.98
C PHE A 111 -3.41 6.81 -16.20
N ALA A 112 -4.42 6.60 -17.06
CA ALA A 112 -4.26 5.78 -18.26
C ALA A 112 -3.26 6.40 -19.24
N GLU A 113 -3.30 7.72 -19.46
CA GLU A 113 -2.35 8.45 -20.30
C GLU A 113 -0.91 8.32 -19.77
N LYS A 114 -0.72 8.54 -18.46
CA LYS A 114 0.59 8.43 -17.80
C LYS A 114 1.12 7.00 -17.81
N ALA A 115 0.29 6.00 -17.58
CA ALA A 115 0.67 4.59 -17.72
C ALA A 115 1.14 4.28 -19.14
N LYS A 116 0.42 4.74 -20.16
CA LYS A 116 0.82 4.58 -21.57
C LYS A 116 2.16 5.26 -21.84
N LYS A 117 2.38 6.50 -21.35
CA LYS A 117 3.65 7.21 -21.49
C LYS A 117 4.79 6.39 -20.87
N LEU A 118 4.64 5.91 -19.64
CA LEU A 118 5.65 5.11 -18.94
C LEU A 118 6.01 3.84 -19.71
N LEU A 119 5.02 3.13 -20.28
CA LEU A 119 5.26 1.87 -20.99
C LEU A 119 5.79 2.05 -22.41
N VAL A 120 5.25 3.01 -23.16
CA VAL A 120 5.55 3.17 -24.58
C VAL A 120 6.77 4.08 -24.83
N ASN A 121 6.80 5.23 -24.15
CA ASN A 121 7.84 6.23 -24.37
C ASN A 121 9.05 5.96 -23.46
N ASP A 122 8.78 5.76 -22.17
CA ASP A 122 9.84 5.61 -21.17
C ASP A 122 10.30 4.14 -21.03
N LYS A 123 9.51 3.18 -21.54
CA LYS A 123 9.81 1.73 -21.58
C LYS A 123 10.18 1.15 -20.20
N VAL A 124 9.47 1.58 -19.16
CA VAL A 124 9.76 1.16 -17.79
C VAL A 124 9.57 -0.35 -17.61
N ALA A 125 10.41 -0.98 -16.78
CA ALA A 125 10.36 -2.41 -16.52
C ALA A 125 9.17 -2.83 -15.61
N ALA A 126 8.67 -1.90 -14.80
CA ALA A 126 7.48 -2.06 -13.99
C ALA A 126 6.89 -0.69 -13.63
N ILE A 127 5.61 -0.66 -13.31
CA ILE A 127 4.91 0.49 -12.71
C ILE A 127 4.54 0.11 -11.27
N MET A 128 4.90 0.95 -10.31
CA MET A 128 4.41 0.94 -8.95
C MET A 128 3.31 1.99 -8.86
N GLY A 129 2.09 1.62 -8.47
CA GLY A 129 1.10 2.67 -8.46
C GLY A 129 -0.36 2.28 -8.54
N CYS A 130 -1.15 3.30 -8.78
CA CYS A 130 -2.59 3.39 -8.60
C CYS A 130 -2.97 3.26 -7.12
N TRP A 131 -4.09 3.85 -6.76
CA TRP A 131 -4.67 3.71 -5.43
C TRP A 131 -6.14 3.31 -5.52
N THR A 132 -6.96 4.08 -6.22
CA THR A 132 -8.37 3.76 -6.36
C THR A 132 -8.59 2.61 -7.34
N SER A 133 -9.64 1.81 -7.13
CA SER A 133 -10.06 0.81 -8.13
C SER A 133 -10.40 1.47 -9.47
N ALA A 134 -10.84 2.72 -9.47
CA ALA A 134 -11.12 3.45 -10.71
C ALA A 134 -9.83 3.77 -11.49
N SER A 135 -8.76 4.24 -10.83
CA SER A 135 -7.46 4.45 -11.50
C SER A 135 -6.87 3.13 -12.00
N ARG A 136 -6.91 2.06 -11.17
CA ARG A 136 -6.48 0.73 -11.62
C ARG A 136 -7.25 0.25 -12.84
N LYS A 137 -8.59 0.35 -12.84
CA LYS A 137 -9.44 -0.05 -13.97
C LYS A 137 -9.16 0.76 -15.24
N ALA A 138 -8.76 2.02 -15.12
CA ALA A 138 -8.33 2.83 -16.27
C ALA A 138 -6.95 2.40 -16.78
N VAL A 139 -6.03 2.00 -15.89
CA VAL A 139 -4.67 1.58 -16.22
C VAL A 139 -4.60 0.13 -16.71
N LEU A 140 -5.45 -0.76 -16.19
CA LEU A 140 -5.43 -2.20 -16.50
C LEU A 140 -5.43 -2.51 -18.01
N PRO A 141 -6.32 -1.95 -18.85
CA PRO A 141 -6.27 -2.20 -20.30
C PRO A 141 -4.95 -1.74 -20.93
N VAL A 142 -4.34 -0.69 -20.39
CA VAL A 142 -3.07 -0.15 -20.90
C VAL A 142 -1.92 -1.10 -20.59
N VAL A 143 -1.81 -1.59 -19.34
CA VAL A 143 -0.74 -2.54 -18.99
C VAL A 143 -0.90 -3.88 -19.69
N GLU A 144 -2.14 -4.33 -19.93
CA GLU A 144 -2.41 -5.56 -20.70
C GLU A 144 -2.06 -5.37 -22.18
N GLN A 145 -2.49 -4.27 -22.80
CA GLN A 145 -2.24 -3.98 -24.22
C GLN A 145 -0.74 -3.86 -24.53
N TYR A 146 0.02 -3.22 -23.66
CA TYR A 146 1.47 -2.97 -23.88
C TYR A 146 2.36 -3.97 -23.13
N ASN A 147 1.75 -5.05 -22.58
CA ASN A 147 2.44 -6.06 -21.79
C ASN A 147 3.35 -5.45 -20.72
N GLY A 148 2.81 -4.48 -19.93
CA GLY A 148 3.48 -3.90 -18.78
C GLY A 148 3.25 -4.73 -17.51
N MET A 149 3.95 -4.40 -16.43
CA MET A 149 3.74 -4.99 -15.10
C MET A 149 3.36 -3.89 -14.11
N LEU A 150 2.22 -4.03 -13.44
CA LEU A 150 1.75 -3.13 -12.40
C LEU A 150 1.86 -3.80 -11.02
N TYR A 151 2.44 -3.12 -10.03
CA TYR A 151 2.35 -3.46 -8.61
C TYR A 151 1.35 -2.53 -7.94
N TYR A 152 0.18 -3.06 -7.60
CA TYR A 152 -0.97 -2.32 -7.08
C TYR A 152 -1.08 -2.48 -5.56
N PRO A 153 -0.91 -1.39 -4.75
CA PRO A 153 -0.74 -1.52 -3.30
C PRO A 153 -2.05 -1.51 -2.51
N THR A 154 -3.17 -1.08 -3.09
CA THR A 154 -4.36 -0.78 -2.31
C THR A 154 -5.24 -2.01 -2.12
N PHE A 155 -5.86 -2.12 -0.95
CA PHE A 155 -6.97 -3.04 -0.73
C PHE A 155 -8.10 -2.75 -1.74
N TYR A 156 -8.86 -3.80 -2.12
CA TYR A 156 -9.87 -3.61 -3.14
C TYR A 156 -10.99 -4.68 -3.09
N GLU A 157 -12.01 -4.50 -3.92
CA GLU A 157 -13.22 -5.34 -3.94
C GLU A 157 -13.02 -6.77 -4.44
N GLY A 158 -11.84 -7.12 -4.96
CA GLY A 158 -11.67 -8.37 -5.69
C GLY A 158 -12.33 -8.34 -7.07
N LEU A 159 -12.84 -9.50 -7.54
CA LEU A 159 -13.50 -9.70 -8.82
C LEU A 159 -12.64 -9.30 -10.03
N GLU A 160 -11.33 -9.41 -9.88
CA GLU A 160 -10.34 -9.12 -10.90
C GLU A 160 -9.09 -9.97 -10.69
N GLN A 161 -8.50 -10.39 -11.81
CA GLN A 161 -7.18 -11.03 -11.85
C GLN A 161 -6.56 -10.71 -13.20
N SER A 162 -5.28 -10.35 -13.22
CA SER A 162 -4.50 -10.14 -14.44
C SER A 162 -3.09 -10.68 -14.26
N LYS A 163 -2.53 -11.27 -15.31
CA LYS A 163 -1.11 -11.67 -15.31
C LYS A 163 -0.16 -10.46 -15.24
N ASN A 164 -0.67 -9.29 -15.58
CA ASN A 164 0.08 -8.04 -15.65
C ASN A 164 0.00 -7.22 -14.36
N VAL A 165 -0.67 -7.73 -13.31
CA VAL A 165 -0.83 -7.03 -12.03
C VAL A 165 -0.44 -7.92 -10.86
N ILE A 166 0.40 -7.41 -9.98
CA ILE A 166 0.62 -7.97 -8.65
C ILE A 166 -0.13 -7.11 -7.64
N TYR A 167 -1.10 -7.72 -6.96
CA TYR A 167 -1.95 -7.05 -5.97
C TYR A 167 -1.31 -7.19 -4.59
N THR A 168 -0.69 -6.11 -4.09
CA THR A 168 -0.04 -6.15 -2.77
C THR A 168 -0.95 -5.71 -1.64
N GLY A 169 -2.13 -5.13 -1.93
CA GLY A 169 -3.22 -4.91 -0.99
C GLY A 169 -4.11 -6.13 -0.81
N GLN A 170 -4.97 -6.11 0.21
CA GLN A 170 -5.95 -7.16 0.47
C GLN A 170 -7.15 -7.06 -0.48
N GLU A 171 -7.77 -8.21 -0.79
CA GLU A 171 -9.05 -8.25 -1.49
C GLU A 171 -10.22 -8.50 -0.50
N ALA A 172 -11.45 -8.59 -1.03
CA ALA A 172 -12.67 -8.59 -0.23
C ALA A 172 -12.73 -9.69 0.85
N THR A 173 -12.22 -10.91 0.57
CA THR A 173 -12.28 -12.02 1.53
C THR A 173 -11.35 -11.79 2.72
N GLN A 174 -10.21 -11.20 2.45
CA GLN A 174 -9.20 -10.91 3.46
C GLN A 174 -9.56 -9.68 4.32
N GLN A 175 -10.30 -8.70 3.79
CA GLN A 175 -10.62 -7.46 4.48
C GLN A 175 -12.11 -7.34 4.81
N ILE A 176 -12.98 -7.27 3.81
CA ILE A 176 -14.40 -6.93 3.98
C ILE A 176 -15.11 -8.02 4.78
N LEU A 177 -15.04 -9.28 4.29
CA LEU A 177 -15.73 -10.39 4.92
C LEU A 177 -15.16 -10.69 6.31
N ALA A 178 -13.84 -10.63 6.44
CA ALA A 178 -13.16 -10.84 7.71
C ALA A 178 -13.56 -9.79 8.76
N GLY A 179 -13.59 -8.50 8.38
CA GLY A 179 -14.00 -7.40 9.26
C GLY A 179 -15.47 -7.50 9.69
N LEU A 180 -16.37 -7.84 8.78
CA LEU A 180 -17.80 -8.04 9.08
C LEU A 180 -18.02 -9.24 10.01
N ASN A 181 -17.33 -10.36 9.76
CA ASN A 181 -17.35 -11.52 10.65
C ASN A 181 -16.88 -11.16 12.06
N TRP A 182 -15.76 -10.44 12.14
CA TRP A 182 -15.18 -10.05 13.42
C TRP A 182 -16.14 -9.16 14.22
N ILE A 183 -16.68 -8.08 13.61
CA ILE A 183 -17.54 -7.15 14.36
C ILE A 183 -18.88 -7.76 14.74
N ASN A 184 -19.43 -8.67 13.93
CA ASN A 184 -20.61 -9.45 14.29
C ASN A 184 -20.34 -10.37 15.48
N LYS A 185 -19.22 -11.14 15.41
CA LYS A 185 -18.88 -12.13 16.44
C LYS A 185 -18.45 -11.47 17.76
N GLU A 186 -17.54 -10.51 17.70
CA GLU A 186 -16.88 -9.94 18.90
C GLU A 186 -17.70 -8.79 19.53
N LYS A 187 -18.57 -8.13 18.76
CA LYS A 187 -19.39 -7.00 19.23
C LYS A 187 -20.89 -7.29 19.23
N GLY A 188 -21.31 -8.44 18.70
CA GLY A 188 -22.73 -8.81 18.63
C GLY A 188 -23.57 -7.97 17.67
N ALA A 189 -22.91 -7.26 16.74
CA ALA A 189 -23.57 -6.34 15.80
C ALA A 189 -24.54 -7.08 14.86
N LYS A 190 -25.76 -6.56 14.69
CA LYS A 190 -26.83 -7.14 13.88
C LYS A 190 -27.36 -6.21 12.78
N SER A 191 -27.26 -4.91 12.96
CA SER A 191 -27.76 -3.92 12.02
C SER A 191 -26.63 -3.01 11.53
N PHE A 192 -26.55 -2.87 10.21
CA PHE A 192 -25.45 -2.17 9.54
C PHE A 192 -25.98 -1.03 8.68
N PHE A 193 -25.35 0.14 8.76
CA PHE A 193 -25.57 1.25 7.86
C PHE A 193 -24.29 1.46 7.03
N PHE A 194 -24.43 1.38 5.70
CA PHE A 194 -23.30 1.51 4.79
C PHE A 194 -23.19 2.94 4.29
N ILE A 195 -21.97 3.49 4.28
CA ILE A 195 -21.66 4.78 3.70
C ILE A 195 -20.35 4.73 2.94
N GLY A 196 -20.38 5.10 1.64
CA GLY A 196 -19.19 5.06 0.79
C GLY A 196 -19.05 6.25 -0.13
N SER A 197 -17.87 6.35 -0.73
CA SER A 197 -17.65 7.23 -1.87
C SER A 197 -18.33 6.67 -3.12
N ASP A 198 -18.81 7.54 -4.01
CA ASP A 198 -19.59 7.15 -5.18
C ASP A 198 -18.71 6.79 -6.38
N TYR A 199 -18.07 5.61 -6.32
CA TYR A 199 -17.36 5.04 -7.46
C TYR A 199 -17.30 3.50 -7.34
N ILE A 200 -16.61 2.81 -8.24
CA ILE A 200 -16.69 1.35 -8.38
C ILE A 200 -16.34 0.57 -7.12
N TRP A 201 -15.27 0.97 -6.39
CA TRP A 201 -14.82 0.22 -5.20
C TRP A 201 -15.87 0.18 -4.09
N PRO A 202 -16.38 1.32 -3.55
CA PRO A 202 -17.38 1.26 -2.47
C PRO A 202 -18.67 0.58 -2.90
N ARG A 203 -19.14 0.85 -4.14
CA ARG A 203 -20.38 0.22 -4.64
C ARG A 203 -20.27 -1.29 -4.76
N THR A 204 -19.12 -1.80 -5.24
CA THR A 204 -18.89 -3.24 -5.34
C THR A 204 -18.61 -3.85 -3.97
N SER A 205 -17.82 -3.20 -3.13
CA SER A 205 -17.55 -3.63 -1.75
C SER A 205 -18.84 -3.73 -0.93
N ASN A 206 -19.71 -2.73 -1.02
CA ASN A 206 -21.00 -2.75 -0.31
C ASN A 206 -21.98 -3.79 -0.86
N LYS A 207 -21.94 -4.06 -2.17
CA LYS A 207 -22.71 -5.19 -2.75
C LYS A 207 -22.24 -6.52 -2.16
N ILE A 208 -20.93 -6.73 -2.03
CA ILE A 208 -20.35 -7.93 -1.41
C ILE A 208 -20.69 -7.97 0.08
N ALA A 209 -20.47 -6.85 0.79
CA ALA A 209 -20.76 -6.72 2.22
C ALA A 209 -22.25 -6.98 2.53
N ARG A 210 -23.18 -6.45 1.72
CA ARG A 210 -24.63 -6.70 1.87
C ARG A 210 -24.96 -8.17 1.71
N LYS A 211 -24.47 -8.82 0.64
CA LYS A 211 -24.68 -10.26 0.44
C LYS A 211 -24.17 -11.05 1.65
N HIS A 212 -23.03 -10.66 2.22
CA HIS A 212 -22.46 -11.32 3.38
C HIS A 212 -23.32 -11.13 4.63
N VAL A 213 -23.68 -9.88 4.94
CA VAL A 213 -24.52 -9.53 6.11
C VAL A 213 -25.86 -10.25 6.05
N GLU A 214 -26.54 -10.24 4.91
CA GLU A 214 -27.92 -10.73 4.77
C GLU A 214 -27.98 -12.27 4.61
N ASN A 215 -26.97 -12.91 4.02
CA ASN A 215 -27.01 -14.33 3.70
C ASN A 215 -26.13 -15.22 4.60
N HIS A 216 -25.08 -14.64 5.22
CA HIS A 216 -24.09 -15.43 5.98
C HIS A 216 -24.00 -15.04 7.46
N LEU A 217 -24.50 -13.86 7.87
CA LEU A 217 -24.54 -13.46 9.28
C LEU A 217 -25.97 -13.60 9.83
N THR A 218 -26.17 -14.60 10.67
CA THR A 218 -27.50 -14.95 11.18
C THR A 218 -28.17 -13.80 11.92
N GLY A 219 -29.36 -13.42 11.45
CA GLY A 219 -30.19 -12.37 12.04
C GLY A 219 -29.65 -10.96 11.80
N CYS A 220 -28.72 -10.79 10.86
CA CYS A 220 -28.17 -9.48 10.50
C CYS A 220 -28.92 -8.87 9.31
N LYS A 221 -28.87 -7.54 9.22
CA LYS A 221 -29.50 -6.78 8.14
C LYS A 221 -28.79 -5.48 7.85
N VAL A 222 -28.85 -5.01 6.61
CA VAL A 222 -28.46 -3.65 6.22
C VAL A 222 -29.68 -2.73 6.35
N VAL A 223 -29.57 -1.69 7.18
CA VAL A 223 -30.68 -0.76 7.48
C VAL A 223 -30.59 0.57 6.73
N GLY A 224 -29.52 0.79 6.02
CA GLY A 224 -29.33 1.96 5.16
C GLY A 224 -28.05 1.84 4.34
N GLU A 225 -28.01 2.56 3.21
CA GLU A 225 -26.87 2.60 2.31
C GLU A 225 -26.88 3.93 1.54
N GLU A 226 -25.78 4.67 1.60
CA GLU A 226 -25.63 5.98 0.98
C GLU A 226 -24.26 6.14 0.35
N TYR A 227 -24.22 6.89 -0.77
CA TYR A 227 -22.97 7.17 -1.48
C TYR A 227 -22.83 8.67 -1.77
N TYR A 228 -21.60 9.16 -1.72
CA TYR A 228 -21.25 10.55 -1.95
C TYR A 228 -20.11 10.69 -2.94
N PRO A 229 -20.15 11.67 -3.85
CA PRO A 229 -19.05 11.89 -4.80
C PRO A 229 -17.70 12.06 -4.10
N LEU A 230 -16.61 11.67 -4.76
CA LEU A 230 -15.27 11.96 -4.29
C LEU A 230 -15.09 13.47 -4.08
N GLY A 231 -14.44 13.86 -2.99
CA GLY A 231 -14.27 15.27 -2.61
C GLY A 231 -15.52 15.89 -1.95
N ASN A 232 -16.59 15.12 -1.70
CA ASN A 232 -17.77 15.63 -0.97
C ASN A 232 -17.37 16.08 0.45
N THR A 233 -17.91 17.24 0.86
CA THR A 233 -17.69 17.84 2.18
C THR A 233 -18.96 18.00 3.00
N GLN A 234 -20.11 17.49 2.53
CA GLN A 234 -21.43 17.65 3.14
C GLN A 234 -22.05 16.29 3.48
N PHE A 235 -22.08 15.92 4.75
CA PHE A 235 -22.57 14.63 5.23
C PHE A 235 -23.75 14.73 6.23
N ASN A 236 -24.27 15.93 6.48
CA ASN A 236 -25.34 16.14 7.47
C ASN A 236 -26.58 15.28 7.17
N SER A 237 -26.94 15.09 5.90
CA SER A 237 -28.12 14.30 5.51
C SER A 237 -27.98 12.84 5.96
N VAL A 238 -26.86 12.19 5.62
CA VAL A 238 -26.64 10.79 6.00
C VAL A 238 -26.44 10.63 7.51
N ILE A 239 -25.79 11.58 8.16
CA ILE A 239 -25.62 11.57 9.63
C ILE A 239 -26.98 11.60 10.33
N ASN A 240 -27.93 12.43 9.85
CA ASN A 240 -29.28 12.42 10.36
C ASN A 240 -30.00 11.08 10.12
N LYS A 241 -29.81 10.45 8.97
CA LYS A 241 -30.36 9.09 8.69
C LYS A 241 -29.76 8.05 9.64
N ILE A 242 -28.48 8.07 9.88
CA ILE A 242 -27.79 7.20 10.87
C ILE A 242 -28.40 7.38 12.25
N LYS A 243 -28.60 8.64 12.71
CA LYS A 243 -29.23 8.94 14.01
C LYS A 243 -30.66 8.43 14.10
N LEU A 244 -31.42 8.45 13.02
CA LEU A 244 -32.81 7.95 12.96
C LEU A 244 -32.86 6.42 12.93
N THR A 245 -32.00 5.78 12.13
CA THR A 245 -31.99 4.31 11.96
C THR A 245 -31.33 3.58 13.13
N LYS A 246 -30.45 4.26 13.87
CA LYS A 246 -29.69 3.73 15.02
C LYS A 246 -29.09 2.34 14.74
N PRO A 247 -28.23 2.23 13.70
CA PRO A 247 -27.57 0.96 13.39
C PRO A 247 -26.64 0.54 14.52
N ASP A 248 -26.41 -0.76 14.71
CA ASP A 248 -25.35 -1.22 15.60
C ASP A 248 -23.98 -0.80 15.06
N VAL A 249 -23.79 -0.85 13.74
CA VAL A 249 -22.52 -0.51 13.06
C VAL A 249 -22.73 0.46 11.92
N ILE A 250 -21.90 1.50 11.87
CA ILE A 250 -21.65 2.27 10.65
C ILE A 250 -20.49 1.56 9.93
N PHE A 251 -20.74 1.02 8.74
CA PHE A 251 -19.72 0.46 7.86
C PHE A 251 -19.30 1.52 6.84
N ALA A 252 -18.06 1.99 6.92
CA ALA A 252 -17.59 3.16 6.20
C ALA A 252 -16.46 2.84 5.21
N ASP A 253 -16.70 3.17 3.95
CA ASP A 253 -15.77 3.09 2.83
C ASP A 253 -15.69 4.42 2.05
N VAL A 254 -15.75 5.52 2.79
CA VAL A 254 -15.43 6.87 2.31
C VAL A 254 -13.91 7.01 2.15
N VAL A 255 -13.44 7.66 1.08
CA VAL A 255 -12.00 7.79 0.79
C VAL A 255 -11.53 9.22 0.57
N GLY A 256 -10.20 9.41 0.64
CA GLY A 256 -9.52 10.67 0.37
C GLY A 256 -9.96 11.80 1.31
N GLY A 257 -9.91 13.02 0.81
CA GLY A 257 -10.25 14.23 1.60
C GLY A 257 -11.68 14.26 2.16
N SER A 258 -12.61 13.47 1.60
CA SER A 258 -13.99 13.35 2.12
C SER A 258 -14.04 12.75 3.52
N ASN A 259 -13.07 11.92 3.91
CA ASN A 259 -12.95 11.37 5.26
C ASN A 259 -12.87 12.46 6.31
N VAL A 260 -12.09 13.51 6.06
CA VAL A 260 -11.90 14.63 7.00
C VAL A 260 -13.24 15.29 7.34
N ALA A 261 -14.07 15.56 6.32
CA ALA A 261 -15.39 16.17 6.53
C ALA A 261 -16.36 15.20 7.22
N PHE A 262 -16.37 13.93 6.82
CA PHE A 262 -17.28 12.93 7.36
C PHE A 262 -17.08 12.72 8.86
N TYR A 263 -15.88 12.41 9.29
CA TYR A 263 -15.61 12.14 10.72
C TYR A 263 -15.77 13.37 11.62
N LYS A 264 -15.35 14.56 11.15
CA LYS A 264 -15.59 15.80 11.88
C LYS A 264 -17.08 16.10 12.06
N GLN A 265 -17.89 15.85 11.02
CA GLN A 265 -19.35 16.07 11.11
C GLN A 265 -20.04 14.98 11.94
N LEU A 266 -19.59 13.72 11.92
CA LEU A 266 -20.07 12.67 12.85
C LEU A 266 -19.91 13.13 14.29
N LYS A 267 -18.72 13.58 14.68
CA LYS A 267 -18.43 14.07 16.03
C LYS A 267 -19.24 15.30 16.37
N ALA A 268 -19.32 16.29 15.47
CA ALA A 268 -20.09 17.52 15.67
C ALA A 268 -21.59 17.22 15.86
N ALA A 269 -22.12 16.18 15.23
CA ALA A 269 -23.50 15.74 15.41
C ALA A 269 -23.74 14.93 16.72
N GLY A 270 -22.72 14.75 17.55
CA GLY A 270 -22.79 14.06 18.83
C GLY A 270 -22.73 12.54 18.72
N ILE A 271 -22.27 11.98 17.60
CA ILE A 271 -21.99 10.55 17.48
C ILE A 271 -20.65 10.25 18.14
N ASP A 272 -20.69 9.54 19.26
CA ASP A 272 -19.54 9.14 20.07
C ASP A 272 -19.10 7.72 19.63
N LEU A 273 -17.98 7.62 18.92
CA LEU A 273 -17.45 6.34 18.41
C LEU A 273 -16.90 5.41 19.52
N SER A 274 -16.86 5.86 20.77
CA SER A 274 -16.63 4.95 21.90
C SER A 274 -17.87 4.11 22.24
N LYS A 275 -19.05 4.54 21.78
CA LYS A 275 -20.36 3.90 22.01
C LYS A 275 -21.02 3.40 20.74
N GLN A 276 -20.96 4.20 19.66
CA GLN A 276 -21.44 3.82 18.35
C GLN A 276 -20.35 3.03 17.62
N LEU A 277 -20.58 1.78 17.31
CA LEU A 277 -19.62 1.00 16.52
C LEU A 277 -19.49 1.59 15.11
N LEU A 278 -18.27 1.78 14.69
CA LEU A 278 -17.92 2.10 13.31
C LEU A 278 -16.80 1.16 12.88
N LEU A 279 -16.99 0.50 11.74
CA LEU A 279 -15.97 -0.30 11.07
C LEU A 279 -15.64 0.37 9.74
N THR A 280 -14.39 0.81 9.59
CA THR A 280 -13.89 1.31 8.31
C THR A 280 -13.00 0.28 7.64
N ILE A 281 -13.01 0.32 6.30
CA ILE A 281 -12.11 -0.44 5.44
C ILE A 281 -11.30 0.49 4.54
N SER A 282 -11.21 1.78 4.87
CA SER A 282 -10.59 2.83 4.04
C SER A 282 -9.80 3.88 4.82
N VAL A 283 -9.78 3.81 6.15
CA VAL A 283 -9.05 4.77 6.98
C VAL A 283 -7.90 4.07 7.67
N THR A 284 -6.73 4.63 7.51
CA THR A 284 -5.47 4.23 8.12
C THR A 284 -4.85 5.42 8.85
N GLU A 285 -3.63 5.28 9.35
CA GLU A 285 -2.90 6.38 9.98
C GLU A 285 -2.75 7.60 9.07
N ASP A 286 -2.58 7.36 7.75
CA ASP A 286 -2.43 8.44 6.76
C ASP A 286 -3.65 9.37 6.73
N GLU A 287 -4.86 8.80 6.72
CA GLU A 287 -6.10 9.56 6.74
C GLU A 287 -6.36 10.21 8.11
N ILE A 288 -5.99 9.52 9.21
CA ILE A 288 -6.19 10.05 10.57
C ILE A 288 -5.37 11.31 10.81
N ASP A 289 -4.21 11.46 10.19
CA ASP A 289 -3.40 12.68 10.27
C ASP A 289 -4.22 13.91 9.81
N GLY A 290 -4.99 13.78 8.75
CA GLY A 290 -5.89 14.83 8.26
C GLY A 290 -7.22 14.94 9.02
N ILE A 291 -7.78 13.81 9.47
CA ILE A 291 -9.05 13.75 10.22
C ILE A 291 -8.90 14.36 11.61
N GLY A 292 -7.78 14.08 12.27
CA GLY A 292 -7.55 14.30 13.69
C GLY A 292 -8.04 13.13 14.54
N GLY A 293 -7.14 12.56 15.36
CA GLY A 293 -7.44 11.39 16.20
C GLY A 293 -8.69 11.56 17.07
N GLU A 294 -8.92 12.77 17.56
CA GLU A 294 -10.10 13.09 18.38
C GLU A 294 -11.44 12.94 17.64
N ASN A 295 -11.43 12.95 16.31
CA ASN A 295 -12.66 12.82 15.50
C ASN A 295 -13.01 11.35 15.17
N ILE A 296 -12.05 10.43 15.29
CA ILE A 296 -12.20 9.04 14.91
C ILE A 296 -11.91 8.04 16.04
N ALA A 297 -11.35 8.50 17.16
CA ALA A 297 -11.01 7.63 18.29
C ALA A 297 -12.18 6.73 18.70
N GLY A 298 -11.94 5.43 18.81
CA GLY A 298 -12.95 4.41 19.10
C GLY A 298 -13.45 3.64 17.87
N ALA A 299 -13.27 4.18 16.65
CA ALA A 299 -13.58 3.45 15.42
C ALA A 299 -12.67 2.23 15.25
N TYR A 300 -13.17 1.20 14.59
CA TYR A 300 -12.39 0.03 14.18
C TYR A 300 -12.02 0.12 12.70
N ALA A 301 -10.81 -0.34 12.36
CA ALA A 301 -10.37 -0.52 10.98
C ALA A 301 -9.96 -1.98 10.75
N CYS A 302 -10.35 -2.55 9.60
CA CYS A 302 -9.91 -3.87 9.18
C CYS A 302 -8.88 -3.73 8.06
N MET A 303 -7.62 -4.10 8.36
CA MET A 303 -6.45 -3.90 7.51
C MET A 303 -5.47 -5.07 7.68
N LYS A 304 -4.39 -5.10 6.91
CA LYS A 304 -3.28 -6.04 7.11
C LYS A 304 -2.11 -5.43 7.89
N TYR A 305 -2.03 -4.11 7.96
CA TYR A 305 -0.94 -3.40 8.63
C TYR A 305 -1.47 -2.24 9.47
N PHE A 306 -0.80 -2.00 10.57
CA PHE A 306 -0.88 -0.78 11.38
C PHE A 306 0.54 -0.37 11.78
N GLN A 307 0.84 0.93 11.80
CA GLN A 307 2.17 1.44 12.19
C GLN A 307 2.61 0.95 13.56
N SER A 308 1.65 0.69 14.44
CA SER A 308 1.86 0.20 15.81
C SER A 308 2.26 -1.27 15.93
N LEU A 309 2.38 -2.03 14.81
CA LEU A 309 2.74 -3.44 14.86
C LEU A 309 4.10 -3.67 15.51
N ASP A 310 4.13 -4.55 16.52
CA ASP A 310 5.34 -4.94 17.24
C ASP A 310 5.98 -6.19 16.63
N ASN A 311 6.73 -6.00 15.55
CA ASN A 311 7.55 -7.05 14.95
C ASN A 311 8.91 -6.51 14.50
N PRO A 312 9.95 -7.37 14.32
CA PRO A 312 11.30 -6.94 13.97
C PRO A 312 11.39 -6.12 12.69
N ASN A 313 10.61 -6.46 11.66
CA ASN A 313 10.67 -5.77 10.37
C ASN A 313 10.10 -4.35 10.48
N ASN A 314 8.97 -4.20 11.17
CA ASN A 314 8.35 -2.90 11.38
C ASN A 314 9.22 -1.96 12.23
N LYS A 315 9.95 -2.51 13.20
CA LYS A 315 10.94 -1.77 14.01
C LYS A 315 12.12 -1.24 13.19
N LEU A 316 12.38 -1.80 12.02
CA LEU A 316 13.38 -1.29 11.07
C LEU A 316 12.75 -0.32 10.06
N PHE A 317 11.55 -0.63 9.58
CA PHE A 317 10.85 0.13 8.53
C PHE A 317 10.41 1.52 9.02
N VAL A 318 9.71 1.60 10.15
CA VAL A 318 9.17 2.88 10.66
C VAL A 318 10.27 3.92 10.89
N PRO A 319 11.38 3.62 11.59
CA PRO A 319 12.47 4.59 11.74
C PRO A 319 13.14 4.96 10.41
N ALA A 320 13.28 4.01 9.47
CA ALA A 320 13.86 4.29 8.16
C ALA A 320 13.00 5.25 7.34
N PHE A 321 11.68 5.05 7.35
CA PHE A 321 10.71 5.92 6.70
C PHE A 321 10.75 7.34 7.29
N LYS A 322 10.65 7.45 8.61
CA LYS A 322 10.70 8.73 9.33
C LYS A 322 12.03 9.47 9.15
N LYS A 323 13.15 8.74 9.10
CA LYS A 323 14.46 9.33 8.83
C LYS A 323 14.52 9.98 7.43
N MET A 324 13.86 9.40 6.44
CA MET A 324 13.88 9.89 5.07
C MET A 324 12.89 11.04 4.85
N TRP A 325 11.70 10.96 5.46
CA TRP A 325 10.57 11.84 5.16
C TRP A 325 10.18 12.79 6.31
N GLY A 326 10.66 12.55 7.51
CA GLY A 326 10.44 13.38 8.70
C GLY A 326 9.80 12.64 9.85
N GLU A 327 10.15 13.04 11.09
CA GLU A 327 9.69 12.37 12.32
C GLU A 327 8.16 12.39 12.52
N LYS A 328 7.47 13.37 11.91
CA LYS A 328 6.02 13.52 12.03
C LYS A 328 5.23 12.72 11.01
N THR A 329 5.90 12.11 10.02
CA THR A 329 5.19 11.31 9.02
C THR A 329 4.57 10.06 9.66
N VAL A 330 3.40 9.70 9.16
CA VAL A 330 2.67 8.49 9.57
C VAL A 330 2.70 7.47 8.44
N ILE A 331 2.38 6.23 8.76
CA ILE A 331 2.46 5.11 7.82
C ILE A 331 1.19 4.28 7.94
N GLY A 332 0.33 4.38 6.95
CA GLY A 332 -0.88 3.56 6.86
C GLY A 332 -0.65 2.24 6.12
N ASP A 333 -1.71 1.46 6.02
CA ASP A 333 -1.72 0.13 5.38
C ASP A 333 -1.25 0.19 3.93
N VAL A 334 -1.80 1.12 3.13
CA VAL A 334 -1.45 1.23 1.69
C VAL A 334 -0.03 1.75 1.50
N THR A 335 0.41 2.68 2.34
CA THR A 335 1.80 3.17 2.37
C THR A 335 2.77 2.00 2.61
N GLN A 336 2.47 1.12 3.57
CA GLN A 336 3.28 -0.08 3.80
C GLN A 336 3.18 -1.08 2.64
N ALA A 337 1.99 -1.27 2.06
CA ALA A 337 1.80 -2.19 0.93
C ALA A 337 2.55 -1.72 -0.33
N ALA A 338 2.68 -0.41 -0.53
CA ALA A 338 3.47 0.19 -1.60
C ALA A 338 4.98 -0.12 -1.45
N TYR A 339 5.50 -0.16 -0.20
CA TYR A 339 6.88 -0.60 0.06
C TYR A 339 7.16 -2.02 -0.44
N LEU A 340 6.15 -2.90 -0.47
CA LEU A 340 6.33 -4.28 -0.91
C LEU A 340 6.56 -4.38 -2.43
N GLY A 341 5.95 -3.49 -3.22
CA GLY A 341 6.00 -3.55 -4.68
C GLY A 341 7.43 -3.66 -5.24
N PRO A 342 8.32 -2.69 -4.98
CA PRO A 342 9.71 -2.73 -5.45
C PRO A 342 10.50 -3.94 -4.95
N TRP A 343 10.28 -4.38 -3.70
CA TRP A 343 10.95 -5.55 -3.14
C TRP A 343 10.49 -6.85 -3.81
N LEU A 344 9.18 -7.03 -3.98
CA LEU A 344 8.62 -8.21 -4.66
C LEU A 344 9.05 -8.25 -6.12
N TRP A 345 9.06 -7.11 -6.81
CA TRP A 345 9.60 -7.01 -8.18
C TRP A 345 11.08 -7.40 -8.25
N LYS A 346 11.91 -6.89 -7.34
CA LYS A 346 13.32 -7.28 -7.24
C LYS A 346 13.48 -8.78 -7.09
N LEU A 347 12.82 -9.36 -6.08
CA LEU A 347 12.92 -10.80 -5.77
C LEU A 347 12.44 -11.66 -6.96
N THR A 348 11.40 -11.20 -7.66
CA THR A 348 10.87 -11.88 -8.83
C THR A 348 11.83 -11.79 -10.01
N ALA A 349 12.39 -10.61 -10.30
CA ALA A 349 13.35 -10.40 -11.37
C ALA A 349 14.62 -11.23 -11.16
N GLU A 350 15.11 -11.33 -9.94
CA GLU A 350 16.27 -12.16 -9.58
C GLU A 350 15.97 -13.67 -9.75
N LYS A 351 14.78 -14.14 -9.34
CA LYS A 351 14.34 -15.51 -9.57
C LYS A 351 14.18 -15.81 -11.06
N ALA A 352 13.60 -14.88 -11.82
CA ALA A 352 13.41 -15.01 -13.27
C ALA A 352 14.73 -14.88 -14.07
N GLY A 353 15.75 -14.27 -13.48
CA GLY A 353 16.98 -13.88 -14.20
C GLY A 353 16.70 -12.93 -15.36
N SER A 354 15.65 -12.09 -15.26
CA SER A 354 15.17 -11.25 -16.38
C SER A 354 14.32 -10.09 -15.89
N PHE A 355 14.27 -9.04 -16.71
CA PHE A 355 13.29 -7.95 -16.58
C PHE A 355 12.08 -8.10 -17.51
N ASP A 356 12.10 -9.07 -18.43
CA ASP A 356 11.00 -9.30 -19.37
C ASP A 356 9.70 -9.64 -18.64
N VAL A 357 8.62 -8.92 -18.93
CA VAL A 357 7.36 -8.98 -18.16
C VAL A 357 6.75 -10.37 -18.10
N ASP A 358 6.76 -11.15 -19.20
CA ASP A 358 6.22 -12.51 -19.18
C ASP A 358 7.02 -13.46 -18.28
N LYS A 359 8.34 -13.25 -18.17
CA LYS A 359 9.18 -14.03 -17.25
C LYS A 359 8.95 -13.59 -15.79
N ILE A 360 8.75 -12.28 -15.56
CA ILE A 360 8.36 -11.74 -14.25
C ILE A 360 7.01 -12.33 -13.82
N ALA A 361 5.99 -12.26 -14.68
CA ALA A 361 4.67 -12.81 -14.39
C ALA A 361 4.72 -14.30 -14.04
N ALA A 362 5.44 -15.10 -14.85
CA ALA A 362 5.59 -16.54 -14.63
C ALA A 362 6.38 -16.89 -13.36
N ALA A 363 7.35 -16.07 -12.97
CA ALA A 363 8.17 -16.29 -11.77
C ALA A 363 7.55 -15.78 -10.48
N SER A 364 6.54 -14.90 -10.55
CA SER A 364 5.91 -14.25 -9.40
C SER A 364 5.27 -15.23 -8.39
N PRO A 365 4.53 -16.27 -8.81
CA PRO A 365 3.93 -17.19 -7.86
C PRO A 365 4.96 -17.85 -6.94
N GLY A 366 4.65 -17.87 -5.64
CA GLY A 366 5.52 -18.44 -4.61
C GLY A 366 6.70 -17.56 -4.20
N ILE A 367 6.83 -16.33 -4.72
CA ILE A 367 7.81 -15.37 -4.20
C ILE A 367 7.44 -15.00 -2.77
N GLU A 368 8.43 -15.10 -1.89
CA GLU A 368 8.31 -14.80 -0.46
C GLU A 368 9.08 -13.52 -0.11
N PHE A 369 8.49 -12.65 0.68
CA PHE A 369 9.20 -11.53 1.26
C PHE A 369 9.11 -11.58 2.80
N LYS A 370 10.21 -12.03 3.42
CA LYS A 370 10.32 -12.17 4.88
C LYS A 370 10.58 -10.84 5.57
N GLY A 371 11.03 -9.83 4.84
CA GLY A 371 11.33 -8.48 5.34
C GLY A 371 10.14 -7.51 5.30
N ALA A 372 8.95 -7.97 4.96
CA ALA A 372 7.76 -7.12 4.90
C ALA A 372 7.42 -6.53 6.29
N PRO A 373 7.12 -5.23 6.41
CA PRO A 373 6.80 -4.60 7.69
C PRO A 373 5.57 -5.19 8.38
N GLU A 374 4.59 -5.68 7.62
CA GLU A 374 3.42 -6.40 8.15
C GLU A 374 3.76 -7.80 8.67
N GLY A 375 4.96 -8.29 8.42
CA GLY A 375 5.39 -9.66 8.60
C GLY A 375 5.52 -10.41 7.27
N TYR A 376 5.77 -11.72 7.35
CA TYR A 376 5.95 -12.56 6.17
C TYR A 376 4.76 -12.49 5.20
N VAL A 377 5.04 -12.30 3.91
CA VAL A 377 4.07 -12.36 2.82
C VAL A 377 4.56 -13.27 1.70
N ARG A 378 3.64 -13.80 0.89
CA ARG A 378 3.93 -14.65 -0.25
C ARG A 378 2.96 -14.36 -1.40
N ILE A 379 3.46 -14.29 -2.64
CA ILE A 379 2.61 -14.15 -3.83
C ILE A 379 1.91 -15.49 -4.11
N HIS A 380 0.59 -15.45 -4.21
CA HIS A 380 -0.26 -16.56 -4.62
C HIS A 380 -0.26 -16.72 -6.16
N GLU A 381 -0.72 -17.86 -6.66
CA GLU A 381 -0.84 -18.14 -8.11
C GLU A 381 -1.76 -17.19 -8.86
N ASN A 382 -2.73 -16.57 -8.16
CA ASN A 382 -3.62 -15.54 -8.70
C ASN A 382 -3.04 -14.12 -8.62
N HIS A 383 -1.74 -13.97 -8.32
CA HIS A 383 -1.00 -12.71 -8.21
C HIS A 383 -1.41 -11.79 -7.03
N HIS A 384 -2.18 -12.28 -6.07
CA HIS A 384 -2.45 -11.61 -4.80
C HIS A 384 -1.49 -12.10 -3.71
N LEU A 385 -1.51 -11.43 -2.55
CA LEU A 385 -0.67 -11.83 -1.43
C LEU A 385 -1.44 -12.67 -0.41
N TRP A 386 -0.84 -13.78 0.02
CA TRP A 386 -1.12 -14.33 1.33
C TRP A 386 -0.70 -13.29 2.37
N SER A 387 -1.62 -12.88 3.22
CA SER A 387 -1.37 -11.89 4.27
C SER A 387 -2.22 -12.17 5.51
N LYS A 388 -1.82 -11.63 6.66
CA LYS A 388 -2.67 -11.63 7.85
C LYS A 388 -3.74 -10.57 7.75
N THR A 389 -4.90 -10.84 8.35
CA THR A 389 -5.94 -9.83 8.58
C THR A 389 -5.90 -9.38 10.03
N ARG A 390 -6.02 -8.07 10.23
CA ARG A 390 -5.99 -7.42 11.54
C ARG A 390 -7.16 -6.48 11.70
N VAL A 391 -7.57 -6.29 12.95
CA VAL A 391 -8.48 -5.21 13.31
C VAL A 391 -7.78 -4.33 14.34
N GLY A 392 -7.74 -3.05 14.06
CA GLY A 392 -7.23 -2.02 14.95
C GLY A 392 -8.36 -1.14 15.47
N ARG A 393 -8.21 -0.59 16.67
CA ARG A 393 -9.07 0.43 17.24
C ARG A 393 -8.32 1.76 17.26
N ALA A 394 -8.89 2.78 16.63
CA ALA A 394 -8.29 4.11 16.57
C ALA A 394 -8.21 4.77 17.96
N LYS A 395 -7.05 5.37 18.26
CA LYS A 395 -6.76 6.09 19.50
C LYS A 395 -6.75 7.61 19.27
N LEU A 396 -6.75 8.36 20.36
CA LEU A 396 -6.67 9.83 20.35
C LEU A 396 -5.36 10.37 19.73
N ASP A 397 -4.29 9.59 19.81
CA ASP A 397 -2.97 9.94 19.25
C ASP A 397 -2.84 9.68 17.75
N GLY A 398 -3.92 9.24 17.09
CA GLY A 398 -3.94 8.92 15.66
C GLY A 398 -3.39 7.56 15.30
N GLN A 399 -2.94 6.77 16.26
CA GLN A 399 -2.47 5.41 16.07
C GLN A 399 -3.57 4.39 16.32
N PHE A 400 -3.35 3.14 15.94
CA PHE A 400 -4.27 2.05 16.23
C PHE A 400 -3.74 1.15 17.36
N GLU A 401 -4.66 0.72 18.22
CA GLU A 401 -4.47 -0.42 19.12
C GLU A 401 -4.90 -1.68 18.38
N LEU A 402 -4.00 -2.65 18.25
CA LEU A 402 -4.34 -3.95 17.66
C LEU A 402 -5.26 -4.72 18.59
N VAL A 403 -6.47 -5.04 18.14
CA VAL A 403 -7.49 -5.77 18.92
C VAL A 403 -7.75 -7.18 18.39
N PHE A 404 -7.32 -7.47 17.16
CA PHE A 404 -7.43 -8.79 16.55
C PHE A 404 -6.34 -8.98 15.48
N GLU A 405 -5.84 -10.19 15.37
CA GLU A 405 -4.98 -10.67 14.29
C GLU A 405 -5.31 -12.14 14.00
N THR A 406 -5.35 -12.53 12.73
CA THR A 406 -5.48 -13.94 12.34
C THR A 406 -4.22 -14.71 12.72
N THR A 407 -4.38 -15.95 13.17
CA THR A 407 -3.25 -16.82 13.55
C THR A 407 -2.37 -17.09 12.35
N ASP A 408 -2.98 -17.49 11.24
CA ASP A 408 -2.31 -17.85 10.00
C ASP A 408 -2.48 -16.77 8.94
N LEU A 409 -1.71 -16.88 7.85
CA LEU A 409 -1.94 -16.10 6.63
C LEU A 409 -3.29 -16.50 6.02
N VAL A 410 -4.03 -15.51 5.58
CA VAL A 410 -5.30 -15.70 4.86
C VAL A 410 -5.00 -15.87 3.37
N GLU A 411 -5.51 -16.93 2.79
CA GLU A 411 -5.43 -17.18 1.36
C GLU A 411 -6.28 -16.16 0.59
N PRO A 412 -5.73 -15.53 -0.46
CA PRO A 412 -6.51 -14.60 -1.26
C PRO A 412 -7.45 -15.36 -2.21
N ASP A 413 -8.75 -15.01 -2.18
CA ASP A 413 -9.75 -15.49 -3.13
C ASP A 413 -10.47 -14.28 -3.78
N PRO A 414 -9.94 -13.76 -4.90
CA PRO A 414 -10.56 -12.60 -5.56
C PRO A 414 -11.92 -12.91 -6.19
N PHE A 415 -12.31 -14.18 -6.33
CA PHE A 415 -13.60 -14.58 -6.92
C PHE A 415 -14.41 -15.48 -5.98
N PRO A 416 -14.70 -15.05 -4.73
CA PRO A 416 -15.36 -15.92 -3.77
C PRO A 416 -16.74 -16.35 -4.26
N LYS A 417 -17.02 -17.64 -4.10
CA LYS A 417 -18.28 -18.23 -4.57
C LYS A 417 -19.48 -17.57 -3.90
N GLY A 418 -20.45 -17.13 -4.72
CA GLY A 418 -21.68 -16.50 -4.24
C GLY A 418 -21.62 -14.97 -4.12
N TYR A 419 -20.47 -14.35 -4.37
CA TYR A 419 -20.31 -12.89 -4.25
C TYR A 419 -20.14 -12.17 -5.60
N GLN A 420 -20.08 -12.90 -6.69
CA GLN A 420 -19.99 -12.36 -8.05
C GLN A 420 -21.29 -11.66 -8.49
#